data_668817393b9bae07c26995d1c184a7dc
#
_entry.id   668817393b9bae07c26995d1c184a7dc
#
_cell.length_a   1.000
_cell.length_b   1.000
_cell.length_c   1.000
_cell.angle_alpha   90.00
_cell.angle_beta   90.00
_cell.angle_gamma   90.00
#
_symmetry.space_group_name_H-M   'P 1'
#
loop_
_entity.id
_entity.type
_entity.pdbx_description
1 polymer ?
#
loop_
_entity_poly.entity_id
_entity_poly.type
_entity_poly.pdbx_seq_one_letter_code
_entity_poly.pdbx_strand_id
1 'polypeptide(L)'
;MAAYIIRRLLFMIPTLLGIMLVSFVVVQFAPGGPVERVIAQLSGSDTGASSRIPGSGQGGDFGTRGAQGGSGVDAATSKYRGAQGLDPEFIKKLEVQFGFDKPAHERFLLMLKNFVLFDFGKSYFRDVSVMQLVKEKLPVSMSLGIWMTLLTYLISIPLGIRKAVSDGSRFDVWTSGIIIIGYAIPGFLIAIFLIILFAGGSYWDVFPLRGLTSDNWATMSWWQRILDYFWHLTLPIIAMMLSAFATMTLLTKNSFLDEIKKQYVLTARAKGCTSRQTLYGHIFRNAMLIVIAGFPGAFVHAFFSGSLLIETIFSLDGLGLLGFESVLNRDYPVVFATLYIFALIGLVVNLISDLCYTWVDPRIDFETREV
;
A
#
# COMPACT_ATOMS: atom_id res chain seq x y z
N MET A 1 -26.94 -13.67 9.21
CA MET A 1 -26.04 -13.21 8.10
C MET A 1 -26.43 -11.86 7.52
N ALA A 2 -27.66 -11.64 7.05
CA ALA A 2 -28.07 -10.31 6.53
C ALA A 2 -27.96 -9.20 7.56
N ALA A 3 -28.42 -9.41 8.80
CA ALA A 3 -28.30 -8.45 9.89
C ALA A 3 -26.84 -8.10 10.20
N TYR A 4 -25.94 -9.08 10.19
CA TYR A 4 -24.51 -8.88 10.38
C TYR A 4 -23.91 -7.97 9.28
N ILE A 5 -24.22 -8.25 8.01
CA ILE A 5 -23.73 -7.46 6.87
C ILE A 5 -24.22 -6.02 7.00
N ILE A 6 -25.52 -5.81 7.29
CA ILE A 6 -26.09 -4.47 7.45
C ILE A 6 -25.40 -3.74 8.61
N ARG A 7 -25.21 -4.39 9.75
CA ARG A 7 -24.50 -3.80 10.90
C ARG A 7 -23.06 -3.41 10.56
N ARG A 8 -22.34 -4.27 9.82
CA ARG A 8 -20.98 -3.98 9.35
C ARG A 8 -20.96 -2.78 8.39
N LEU A 9 -21.88 -2.73 7.42
CA LEU A 9 -21.99 -1.59 6.50
C LEU A 9 -22.32 -0.29 7.26
N LEU A 10 -23.20 -0.35 8.26
CA LEU A 10 -23.49 0.80 9.10
C LEU A 10 -22.26 1.28 9.89
N PHE A 11 -21.43 0.36 10.41
CA PHE A 11 -20.20 0.73 11.11
C PHE A 11 -19.09 1.27 10.20
N MET A 12 -19.13 1.00 8.90
CA MET A 12 -18.21 1.63 7.94
C MET A 12 -18.39 3.15 7.88
N ILE A 13 -19.63 3.63 8.02
CA ILE A 13 -19.93 5.06 7.97
C ILE A 13 -19.20 5.84 9.08
N PRO A 14 -19.39 5.54 10.38
CA PRO A 14 -18.68 6.26 11.44
C PRO A 14 -17.16 6.05 11.38
N THR A 15 -16.68 4.90 10.90
CA THR A 15 -15.25 4.67 10.72
C THR A 15 -14.66 5.60 9.66
N LEU A 16 -15.29 5.70 8.50
CA LEU A 16 -14.86 6.62 7.44
C LEU A 16 -14.96 8.08 7.90
N LEU A 17 -16.04 8.46 8.58
CA LEU A 17 -16.19 9.80 9.16
C LEU A 17 -15.07 10.10 10.17
N GLY A 18 -14.73 9.15 11.04
CA GLY A 18 -13.62 9.28 11.99
C GLY A 18 -12.27 9.47 11.30
N ILE A 19 -11.97 8.67 10.30
CA ILE A 19 -10.73 8.78 9.52
C ILE A 19 -10.65 10.14 8.84
N MET A 20 -11.74 10.58 8.22
CA MET A 20 -11.79 11.86 7.53
C MET A 20 -11.65 13.04 8.51
N LEU A 21 -12.30 12.96 9.67
CA LEU A 21 -12.20 13.98 10.71
C LEU A 21 -10.78 14.10 11.24
N VAL A 22 -10.16 12.97 11.62
CA VAL A 22 -8.79 12.96 12.14
C VAL A 22 -7.82 13.49 11.08
N SER A 23 -7.92 13.02 9.84
CA SER A 23 -7.07 13.47 8.75
C SER A 23 -7.23 14.96 8.48
N PHE A 24 -8.47 15.46 8.47
CA PHE A 24 -8.76 16.89 8.30
C PHE A 24 -8.16 17.72 9.43
N VAL A 25 -8.34 17.29 10.69
CA VAL A 25 -7.79 17.98 11.87
C VAL A 25 -6.26 18.00 11.81
N VAL A 26 -5.60 16.88 11.52
CA VAL A 26 -4.14 16.81 11.41
C VAL A 26 -3.62 17.81 10.37
N VAL A 27 -4.28 17.89 9.21
CA VAL A 27 -3.89 18.83 8.15
C VAL A 27 -4.09 20.29 8.55
N GLN A 28 -5.10 20.61 9.40
CA GLN A 28 -5.29 21.99 9.89
C GLN A 28 -4.12 22.45 10.77
N PHE A 29 -3.49 21.55 11.51
CA PHE A 29 -2.35 21.87 12.39
C PHE A 29 -0.99 21.63 11.74
N ALA A 30 -0.95 21.02 10.55
CA ALA A 30 0.29 20.80 9.83
C ALA A 30 0.91 22.15 9.41
N PRO A 31 2.19 22.42 9.77
CA PRO A 31 2.85 23.66 9.42
C PRO A 31 2.99 23.79 7.90
N GLY A 32 2.55 24.92 7.38
CA GLY A 32 2.54 25.22 5.96
C GLY A 32 1.34 24.61 5.23
N GLY A 33 0.77 25.35 4.30
CA GLY A 33 -0.36 24.92 3.48
C GLY A 33 -0.01 24.93 1.98
N PRO A 34 -0.97 24.60 1.09
CA PRO A 34 -0.75 24.69 -0.35
C PRO A 34 -0.45 26.12 -0.78
N VAL A 35 -1.02 27.12 -0.12
CA VAL A 35 -0.73 28.54 -0.36
C VAL A 35 0.73 28.86 -0.05
N GLU A 36 1.23 28.45 1.13
CA GLU A 36 2.64 28.65 1.51
C GLU A 36 3.60 27.94 0.57
N ARG A 37 3.22 26.77 0.07
CA ARG A 37 4.06 26.03 -0.88
C ARG A 37 4.18 26.75 -2.20
N VAL A 38 3.08 27.24 -2.77
CA VAL A 38 3.11 28.03 -4.02
C VAL A 38 3.95 29.28 -3.81
N ILE A 39 3.81 29.95 -2.67
CA ILE A 39 4.64 31.10 -2.31
C ILE A 39 6.13 30.72 -2.24
N ALA A 40 6.47 29.61 -1.58
CA ALA A 40 7.84 29.11 -1.48
C ALA A 40 8.45 28.75 -2.84
N GLN A 41 7.67 28.15 -3.74
CA GLN A 41 8.10 27.87 -5.11
C GLN A 41 8.39 29.14 -5.91
N LEU A 42 7.51 30.13 -5.81
CA LEU A 42 7.67 31.42 -6.49
C LEU A 42 8.84 32.25 -5.93
N SER A 43 9.09 32.17 -4.62
CA SER A 43 10.22 32.83 -3.95
C SER A 43 11.56 32.14 -4.14
N GLY A 44 11.60 30.99 -4.83
CA GLY A 44 12.82 30.21 -5.05
C GLY A 44 13.40 29.56 -3.78
N SER A 45 12.64 29.56 -2.68
CA SER A 45 13.07 29.00 -1.39
C SER A 45 12.73 27.52 -1.23
N ASP A 46 11.99 26.94 -2.16
CA ASP A 46 11.64 25.53 -2.17
C ASP A 46 12.78 24.69 -2.79
N THR A 47 13.77 24.35 -1.98
CA THR A 47 14.62 23.20 -2.28
C THR A 47 13.75 21.98 -2.08
N GLY A 48 13.18 21.46 -3.18
CA GLY A 48 12.21 20.37 -3.15
C GLY A 48 12.66 19.25 -2.22
N ALA A 49 11.78 18.80 -1.33
CA ALA A 49 12.06 17.70 -0.39
C ALA A 49 12.50 16.42 -1.11
N SER A 50 12.16 16.26 -2.39
CA SER A 50 12.61 15.19 -3.28
C SER A 50 14.09 15.29 -3.68
N SER A 51 14.71 16.48 -3.66
CA SER A 51 16.14 16.64 -3.95
C SER A 51 17.05 16.17 -2.81
N ARG A 52 16.48 15.87 -1.64
CA ARG A 52 17.20 15.33 -0.48
C ARG A 52 17.23 13.81 -0.41
N ILE A 53 16.58 13.14 -1.34
CA ILE A 53 16.69 11.67 -1.45
C ILE A 53 17.95 11.38 -2.28
N PRO A 54 18.99 10.72 -1.72
CA PRO A 54 20.18 10.38 -2.48
C PRO A 54 19.80 9.38 -3.57
N GLY A 55 19.78 9.83 -4.82
CA GLY A 55 19.43 8.97 -5.97
C GLY A 55 18.79 9.70 -7.16
N SER A 56 18.22 10.89 -6.99
CA SER A 56 17.77 11.70 -8.13
C SER A 56 18.96 12.51 -8.68
N GLY A 57 19.70 11.92 -9.61
CA GLY A 57 20.83 12.54 -10.25
C GLY A 57 20.44 13.77 -11.07
N GLN A 58 20.79 14.94 -10.57
CA GLN A 58 21.19 16.06 -11.43
C GLN A 58 22.20 16.89 -10.62
N GLY A 59 23.46 16.78 -11.01
CA GLY A 59 24.53 17.62 -10.50
C GLY A 59 24.26 19.08 -10.82
N GLY A 60 24.19 19.90 -9.81
CA GLY A 60 24.04 21.33 -9.88
C GLY A 60 24.80 22.00 -8.75
N ASP A 61 25.88 22.58 -9.12
CA ASP A 61 26.90 23.38 -8.49
C ASP A 61 26.47 24.15 -7.22
N PHE A 62 27.31 24.08 -6.19
CA PHE A 62 27.24 24.85 -4.95
C PHE A 62 27.57 26.33 -5.25
N GLY A 63 26.53 27.13 -5.43
CA GLY A 63 26.66 28.59 -5.49
C GLY A 63 26.06 29.24 -4.24
N THR A 64 26.87 29.41 -3.22
CA THR A 64 26.61 30.35 -2.11
C THR A 64 26.52 31.76 -2.69
N ARG A 65 25.31 32.35 -2.69
CA ARG A 65 25.18 33.81 -2.80
C ARG A 65 24.36 34.35 -1.63
N GLY A 66 25.04 35.21 -0.92
CA GLY A 66 24.65 35.85 0.31
C GLY A 66 23.35 36.60 0.27
N ALA A 67 22.68 36.51 1.38
CA ALA A 67 21.60 37.41 1.74
C ALA A 67 22.13 38.84 1.83
N GLN A 68 21.67 39.69 0.89
CA GLN A 68 21.84 41.15 1.05
C GLN A 68 20.48 41.73 1.39
N GLY A 69 20.46 42.41 2.54
CA GLY A 69 19.30 42.97 3.18
C GLY A 69 18.58 44.02 2.35
N GLY A 70 17.27 43.93 2.35
CA GLY A 70 16.33 44.97 2.05
C GLY A 70 15.50 45.23 3.29
N SER A 71 15.80 46.35 3.94
CA SER A 71 15.03 46.90 5.05
C SER A 71 13.68 47.40 4.55
N GLY A 72 12.62 47.07 5.27
CA GLY A 72 11.39 47.85 5.16
C GLY A 72 10.12 47.11 5.54
N VAL A 73 9.64 47.48 6.70
CA VAL A 73 8.22 47.62 7.09
C VAL A 73 7.22 46.63 6.50
N ASP A 74 6.60 45.87 7.42
CA ASP A 74 5.47 44.93 7.29
C ASP A 74 5.74 43.42 7.40
N ALA A 75 6.76 43.06 8.19
CA ALA A 75 7.01 41.65 8.50
C ALA A 75 6.01 41.02 9.50
N ALA A 76 5.13 41.84 10.11
CA ALA A 76 4.27 41.42 11.21
C ALA A 76 2.84 41.05 10.80
N THR A 77 2.43 41.23 9.55
CA THR A 77 1.02 41.08 9.13
C THR A 77 0.77 40.01 8.07
N SER A 78 1.77 39.32 7.53
CA SER A 78 1.50 38.29 6.56
C SER A 78 1.20 36.95 7.26
N LYS A 79 -0.03 36.44 7.10
CA LYS A 79 -0.51 35.14 7.56
C LYS A 79 0.35 33.96 7.08
N TYR A 80 1.10 34.14 6.00
CA TYR A 80 1.89 33.11 5.35
C TYR A 80 3.38 33.41 5.36
N ARG A 81 4.19 32.44 5.73
CA ARG A 81 5.65 32.53 5.75
C ARG A 81 6.18 32.69 4.31
N GLY A 82 7.03 33.68 4.05
CA GLY A 82 7.60 33.94 2.72
C GLY A 82 6.76 34.81 1.79
N ALA A 83 5.60 35.28 2.23
CA ALA A 83 4.74 36.15 1.44
C ALA A 83 5.26 37.59 1.30
N GLN A 84 6.46 37.91 1.82
CA GLN A 84 7.05 39.22 1.74
C GLN A 84 7.36 39.59 0.28
N GLY A 85 6.74 40.70 -0.19
CA GLY A 85 6.91 41.18 -1.56
C GLY A 85 5.92 40.61 -2.59
N LEU A 86 4.99 39.77 -2.21
CA LEU A 86 3.90 39.30 -3.08
C LEU A 86 2.66 40.20 -2.94
N ASP A 87 1.97 40.38 -4.05
CA ASP A 87 0.72 41.12 -4.11
C ASP A 87 -0.34 40.48 -3.20
N PRO A 88 -0.94 41.21 -2.25
CA PRO A 88 -2.03 40.73 -1.40
C PRO A 88 -3.23 40.18 -2.17
N GLU A 89 -3.52 40.73 -3.36
CA GLU A 89 -4.58 40.22 -4.22
C GLU A 89 -4.26 38.83 -4.78
N PHE A 90 -3.00 38.58 -5.07
CA PHE A 90 -2.53 37.28 -5.53
C PHE A 90 -2.69 36.23 -4.41
N ILE A 91 -2.30 36.57 -3.18
CA ILE A 91 -2.47 35.67 -2.02
C ILE A 91 -3.96 35.38 -1.81
N LYS A 92 -4.83 36.37 -1.90
CA LYS A 92 -6.28 36.18 -1.76
C LYS A 92 -6.86 35.32 -2.87
N LYS A 93 -6.38 35.42 -4.10
CA LYS A 93 -6.75 34.53 -5.21
C LYS A 93 -6.36 33.07 -4.92
N LEU A 94 -5.15 32.85 -4.37
CA LEU A 94 -4.73 31.51 -3.94
C LEU A 94 -5.59 30.96 -2.80
N GLU A 95 -5.94 31.79 -1.80
CA GLU A 95 -6.85 31.36 -0.72
C GLU A 95 -8.21 30.91 -1.25
N VAL A 96 -8.80 31.67 -2.18
CA VAL A 96 -10.08 31.32 -2.82
C VAL A 96 -9.93 30.06 -3.69
N GLN A 97 -8.84 29.97 -4.46
CA GLN A 97 -8.57 28.80 -5.31
C GLN A 97 -8.45 27.49 -4.51
N PHE A 98 -7.82 27.57 -3.34
CA PHE A 98 -7.66 26.41 -2.46
C PHE A 98 -8.78 26.26 -1.42
N GLY A 99 -9.79 27.15 -1.44
CA GLY A 99 -10.94 27.12 -0.55
C GLY A 99 -10.65 27.50 0.90
N PHE A 100 -9.52 28.18 1.16
CA PHE A 100 -9.15 28.64 2.50
C PHE A 100 -9.85 29.96 2.92
N ASP A 101 -10.68 30.49 2.07
CA ASP A 101 -11.59 31.61 2.34
C ASP A 101 -12.71 31.26 3.29
N LYS A 102 -13.06 29.96 3.41
CA LYS A 102 -14.17 29.46 4.26
C LYS A 102 -13.66 28.97 5.62
N PRO A 103 -14.50 29.07 6.68
CA PRO A 103 -14.16 28.51 7.97
C PRO A 103 -14.00 26.98 7.93
N ALA A 104 -13.15 26.43 8.82
CA ALA A 104 -12.76 25.03 8.79
C ALA A 104 -13.94 24.02 8.83
N HIS A 105 -14.98 24.34 9.61
CA HIS A 105 -16.17 23.48 9.72
C HIS A 105 -16.97 23.41 8.41
N GLU A 106 -17.10 24.53 7.69
CA GLU A 106 -17.78 24.54 6.39
C GLU A 106 -16.98 23.74 5.34
N ARG A 107 -15.66 23.89 5.34
CA ARG A 107 -14.77 23.11 4.47
C ARG A 107 -14.89 21.61 4.74
N PHE A 108 -14.95 21.24 6.02
CA PHE A 108 -15.11 19.82 6.40
C PHE A 108 -16.45 19.26 5.93
N LEU A 109 -17.57 19.97 6.16
CA LEU A 109 -18.89 19.53 5.72
C LEU A 109 -19.00 19.43 4.18
N LEU A 110 -18.43 20.41 3.47
CA LEU A 110 -18.39 20.39 2.01
C LEU A 110 -17.56 19.19 1.51
N MET A 111 -16.41 18.95 2.14
CA MET A 111 -15.57 17.79 1.84
C MET A 111 -16.36 16.49 2.05
N LEU A 112 -17.02 16.29 3.20
CA LEU A 112 -17.82 15.09 3.46
C LEU A 112 -18.92 14.88 2.42
N LYS A 113 -19.66 15.95 2.09
CA LYS A 113 -20.69 15.88 1.05
C LYS A 113 -20.14 15.40 -0.29
N ASN A 114 -19.03 15.97 -0.73
CA ASN A 114 -18.41 15.64 -2.01
C ASN A 114 -17.85 14.21 -1.99
N PHE A 115 -17.25 13.76 -0.88
CA PHE A 115 -16.69 12.41 -0.76
C PHE A 115 -17.76 11.31 -0.77
N VAL A 116 -18.95 11.56 -0.21
CA VAL A 116 -20.10 10.64 -0.34
C VAL A 116 -20.51 10.47 -1.81
N LEU A 117 -20.35 11.52 -2.62
CA LEU A 117 -20.63 11.50 -4.06
C LEU A 117 -19.44 11.04 -4.93
N PHE A 118 -18.32 10.64 -4.29
CA PHE A 118 -17.06 10.33 -4.97
C PHE A 118 -16.50 11.48 -5.82
N ASP A 119 -16.85 12.70 -5.49
CA ASP A 119 -16.28 13.90 -6.07
C ASP A 119 -15.14 14.40 -5.18
N PHE A 120 -13.91 14.03 -5.53
CA PHE A 120 -12.71 14.40 -4.78
C PHE A 120 -12.09 15.71 -5.28
N GLY A 121 -12.73 16.37 -6.25
CA GLY A 121 -12.21 17.59 -6.84
C GLY A 121 -10.99 17.38 -7.74
N LYS A 122 -10.22 18.44 -7.90
CA LYS A 122 -8.97 18.46 -8.69
C LYS A 122 -7.74 18.51 -7.81
N SER A 123 -6.64 17.92 -8.30
CA SER A 123 -5.30 18.13 -7.72
C SER A 123 -4.94 19.60 -7.76
N TYR A 124 -4.30 20.08 -6.72
CA TYR A 124 -3.86 21.48 -6.65
C TYR A 124 -2.72 21.80 -7.61
N PHE A 125 -1.92 20.79 -7.98
CA PHE A 125 -0.69 20.97 -8.73
C PHE A 125 -0.68 20.31 -10.11
N ARG A 126 -1.64 19.43 -10.41
CA ARG A 126 -1.64 18.63 -11.65
C ARG A 126 -2.77 19.00 -12.62
N ASP A 127 -3.66 19.93 -12.27
CA ASP A 127 -4.87 20.35 -13.04
C ASP A 127 -5.71 19.17 -13.61
N VAL A 128 -5.65 18.03 -12.95
CA VAL A 128 -6.37 16.81 -13.31
C VAL A 128 -7.29 16.42 -12.16
N SER A 129 -8.44 15.81 -12.46
CA SER A 129 -9.34 15.32 -11.40
C SER A 129 -8.64 14.23 -10.56
N VAL A 130 -8.84 14.27 -9.24
CA VAL A 130 -8.25 13.28 -8.33
C VAL A 130 -8.70 11.87 -8.67
N MET A 131 -9.97 11.70 -9.05
CA MET A 131 -10.51 10.40 -9.47
C MET A 131 -9.80 9.85 -10.71
N GLN A 132 -9.42 10.71 -11.65
CA GLN A 132 -8.64 10.28 -12.81
C GLN A 132 -7.24 9.83 -12.39
N LEU A 133 -6.54 10.58 -11.54
CA LEU A 133 -5.23 10.18 -11.00
C LEU A 133 -5.31 8.81 -10.32
N VAL A 134 -6.33 8.60 -9.49
CA VAL A 134 -6.52 7.31 -8.82
C VAL A 134 -6.74 6.18 -9.83
N LYS A 135 -7.60 6.38 -10.83
CA LYS A 135 -7.87 5.37 -11.86
C LYS A 135 -6.63 5.02 -12.69
N GLU A 136 -5.77 5.98 -12.96
CA GLU A 136 -4.52 5.76 -13.70
C GLU A 136 -3.48 4.98 -12.89
N LYS A 137 -3.41 5.21 -11.56
CA LYS A 137 -2.41 4.58 -10.68
C LYS A 137 -2.88 3.27 -10.06
N LEU A 138 -4.20 3.09 -9.91
CA LEU A 138 -4.80 1.90 -9.32
C LEU A 138 -4.33 0.58 -9.95
N PRO A 139 -4.26 0.42 -11.29
CA PRO A 139 -3.83 -0.83 -11.90
C PRO A 139 -2.43 -1.29 -11.48
N VAL A 140 -1.49 -0.37 -11.27
CA VAL A 140 -0.13 -0.68 -10.80
C VAL A 140 -0.17 -1.30 -9.41
N SER A 141 -0.77 -0.60 -8.44
CA SER A 141 -0.85 -1.09 -7.06
C SER A 141 -1.67 -2.37 -6.95
N MET A 142 -2.77 -2.49 -7.72
CA MET A 142 -3.55 -3.74 -7.79
C MET A 142 -2.71 -4.90 -8.35
N SER A 143 -1.95 -4.68 -9.41
CA SER A 143 -1.09 -5.71 -9.99
C SER A 143 -0.07 -6.22 -8.97
N LEU A 144 0.63 -5.30 -8.31
CA LEU A 144 1.61 -5.66 -7.27
C LEU A 144 0.96 -6.42 -6.11
N GLY A 145 -0.12 -5.90 -5.55
CA GLY A 145 -0.80 -6.50 -4.41
C GLY A 145 -1.41 -7.87 -4.70
N ILE A 146 -2.09 -8.02 -5.83
CA ILE A 146 -2.74 -9.28 -6.22
C ILE A 146 -1.68 -10.36 -6.47
N TRP A 147 -0.68 -10.10 -7.32
CA TRP A 147 0.31 -11.10 -7.68
C TRP A 147 1.23 -11.44 -6.50
N MET A 148 1.65 -10.46 -5.73
CA MET A 148 2.42 -10.70 -4.51
C MET A 148 1.66 -11.62 -3.55
N THR A 149 0.39 -11.34 -3.26
CA THR A 149 -0.43 -12.15 -2.35
C THR A 149 -0.67 -13.54 -2.93
N LEU A 150 -1.11 -13.63 -4.19
CA LEU A 150 -1.41 -14.91 -4.85
C LEU A 150 -0.20 -15.83 -4.87
N LEU A 151 0.96 -15.34 -5.29
CA LEU A 151 2.19 -16.14 -5.36
C LEU A 151 2.71 -16.51 -3.97
N THR A 152 2.62 -15.59 -3.00
CA THR A 152 2.96 -15.89 -1.61
C THR A 152 2.14 -17.08 -1.09
N TYR A 153 0.83 -17.05 -1.25
CA TYR A 153 -0.05 -18.13 -0.78
C TYR A 153 0.17 -19.43 -1.55
N LEU A 154 0.29 -19.34 -2.88
CA LEU A 154 0.50 -20.49 -3.76
C LEU A 154 1.78 -21.27 -3.44
N ILE A 155 2.84 -20.58 -3.05
CA ILE A 155 4.14 -21.20 -2.74
C ILE A 155 4.25 -21.55 -1.26
N SER A 156 3.83 -20.63 -0.37
CA SER A 156 4.01 -20.80 1.08
C SER A 156 3.16 -21.93 1.67
N ILE A 157 1.91 -22.09 1.19
CA ILE A 157 1.00 -23.10 1.75
C ILE A 157 1.53 -24.53 1.47
N PRO A 158 1.82 -24.94 0.23
CA PRO A 158 2.37 -26.27 -0.02
C PRO A 158 3.70 -26.53 0.68
N LEU A 159 4.56 -25.50 0.73
CA LEU A 159 5.84 -25.58 1.41
C LEU A 159 5.67 -25.77 2.92
N GLY A 160 4.80 -24.95 3.55
CA GLY A 160 4.49 -25.03 4.98
C GLY A 160 3.90 -26.39 5.37
N ILE A 161 2.97 -26.93 4.58
CA ILE A 161 2.41 -28.27 4.76
C ILE A 161 3.51 -29.34 4.69
N ARG A 162 4.37 -29.28 3.67
CA ARG A 162 5.47 -30.22 3.51
C ARG A 162 6.44 -30.16 4.69
N LYS A 163 6.74 -28.96 5.18
CA LYS A 163 7.59 -28.74 6.37
C LYS A 163 6.95 -29.31 7.63
N ALA A 164 5.63 -29.15 7.82
CA ALA A 164 4.91 -29.69 8.96
C ALA A 164 4.89 -31.23 8.96
N VAL A 165 4.68 -31.85 7.80
CA VAL A 165 4.68 -33.33 7.67
C VAL A 165 6.09 -33.89 7.87
N SER A 166 7.13 -33.17 7.52
CA SER A 166 8.53 -33.58 7.65
C SER A 166 9.29 -32.80 8.72
N ASP A 167 8.62 -32.44 9.80
CA ASP A 167 9.17 -31.64 10.89
C ASP A 167 10.45 -32.26 11.48
N GLY A 168 11.47 -31.41 11.72
CA GLY A 168 12.79 -31.82 12.19
C GLY A 168 13.67 -32.51 11.15
N SER A 169 13.20 -32.76 9.93
CA SER A 169 14.01 -33.34 8.85
C SER A 169 15.06 -32.33 8.33
N ARG A 170 16.08 -32.83 7.61
CA ARG A 170 17.07 -31.97 6.95
C ARG A 170 16.41 -30.96 6.01
N PHE A 171 15.35 -31.35 5.30
CA PHE A 171 14.59 -30.46 4.45
C PHE A 171 13.96 -29.30 5.24
N ASP A 172 13.33 -29.60 6.36
CA ASP A 172 12.70 -28.58 7.22
C ASP A 172 13.73 -27.62 7.80
N VAL A 173 14.86 -28.13 8.32
CA VAL A 173 15.92 -27.31 8.90
C VAL A 173 16.54 -26.38 7.86
N TRP A 174 16.98 -26.91 6.70
CA TRP A 174 17.60 -26.11 5.66
C TRP A 174 16.68 -25.07 5.06
N THR A 175 15.43 -25.45 4.76
CA THR A 175 14.45 -24.47 4.24
C THR A 175 14.09 -23.43 5.27
N SER A 176 14.01 -23.76 6.57
CA SER A 176 13.82 -22.76 7.62
C SER A 176 14.98 -21.78 7.69
N GLY A 177 16.22 -22.24 7.60
CA GLY A 177 17.40 -21.37 7.56
C GLY A 177 17.35 -20.38 6.39
N ILE A 178 17.08 -20.86 5.17
CA ILE A 178 16.95 -20.00 3.99
C ILE A 178 15.82 -18.97 4.15
N ILE A 179 14.66 -19.41 4.66
CA ILE A 179 13.50 -18.54 4.88
C ILE A 179 13.82 -17.44 5.91
N ILE A 180 14.49 -17.80 7.03
CA ILE A 180 14.85 -16.84 8.08
C ILE A 180 15.88 -15.83 7.57
N ILE A 181 16.87 -16.26 6.80
CA ILE A 181 17.85 -15.35 6.19
C ILE A 181 17.14 -14.38 5.24
N GLY A 182 16.26 -14.89 4.37
CA GLY A 182 15.50 -14.05 3.44
C GLY A 182 14.56 -13.06 4.17
N TYR A 183 13.97 -13.48 5.29
CA TYR A 183 13.13 -12.61 6.11
C TYR A 183 13.91 -11.48 6.80
N ALA A 184 15.16 -11.74 7.20
CA ALA A 184 15.99 -10.77 7.89
C ALA A 184 16.43 -9.60 7.00
N ILE A 185 16.39 -9.76 5.67
CA ILE A 185 16.79 -8.72 4.73
C ILE A 185 15.57 -7.86 4.36
N PRO A 186 15.61 -6.52 4.56
CA PRO A 186 14.53 -5.64 4.14
C PRO A 186 14.26 -5.75 2.64
N GLY A 187 12.96 -5.83 2.25
CA GLY A 187 12.56 -6.03 0.86
C GLY A 187 13.12 -4.98 -0.13
N PHE A 188 13.24 -3.73 0.30
CA PHE A 188 13.83 -2.69 -0.54
C PHE A 188 15.32 -2.91 -0.83
N LEU A 189 16.08 -3.49 0.10
CA LEU A 189 17.49 -3.86 -0.15
C LEU A 189 17.58 -4.99 -1.16
N ILE A 190 16.66 -5.96 -1.08
CA ILE A 190 16.53 -7.03 -2.09
C ILE A 190 16.19 -6.43 -3.45
N ALA A 191 15.27 -5.47 -3.50
CA ALA A 191 14.91 -4.77 -4.74
C ALA A 191 16.13 -4.11 -5.40
N ILE A 192 16.92 -3.36 -4.63
CA ILE A 192 18.15 -2.73 -5.11
C ILE A 192 19.15 -3.79 -5.60
N PHE A 193 19.34 -4.85 -4.83
CA PHE A 193 20.25 -5.95 -5.19
C PHE A 193 19.83 -6.64 -6.49
N LEU A 194 18.52 -6.92 -6.65
CA LEU A 194 17.98 -7.53 -7.86
C LEU A 194 18.16 -6.63 -9.09
N ILE A 195 17.95 -5.32 -8.95
CA ILE A 195 18.19 -4.37 -10.04
C ILE A 195 19.65 -4.37 -10.45
N ILE A 196 20.57 -4.26 -9.49
CA ILE A 196 22.02 -4.24 -9.79
C ILE A 196 22.44 -5.51 -10.53
N LEU A 197 21.92 -6.68 -10.12
CA LEU A 197 22.28 -7.95 -10.74
C LEU A 197 21.61 -8.17 -12.09
N PHE A 198 20.33 -7.81 -12.24
CA PHE A 198 19.51 -8.32 -13.34
C PHE A 198 18.89 -7.25 -14.26
N ALA A 199 18.94 -5.95 -13.89
CA ALA A 199 18.29 -4.88 -14.65
C ALA A 199 19.13 -3.61 -14.81
N GLY A 200 20.30 -3.53 -14.17
CA GLY A 200 21.12 -2.31 -14.13
C GLY A 200 22.22 -2.25 -15.20
N GLY A 201 22.31 -3.23 -16.10
CA GLY A 201 23.36 -3.30 -17.10
C GLY A 201 24.77 -3.55 -16.56
N SER A 202 24.94 -3.65 -15.22
CA SER A 202 26.26 -3.85 -14.60
C SER A 202 26.73 -5.31 -14.62
N TYR A 203 25.79 -6.27 -14.53
CA TYR A 203 26.07 -7.71 -14.54
C TYR A 203 25.25 -8.42 -15.62
N TRP A 204 23.99 -8.73 -15.30
CA TRP A 204 23.07 -9.39 -16.23
C TRP A 204 21.94 -8.44 -16.57
N ASP A 205 21.80 -8.06 -17.80
CA ASP A 205 20.71 -7.20 -18.27
C ASP A 205 19.59 -8.07 -18.83
N VAL A 206 18.86 -8.72 -17.91
CA VAL A 206 17.84 -9.72 -18.24
C VAL A 206 16.44 -9.16 -18.06
N PHE A 207 16.21 -8.31 -17.06
CA PHE A 207 14.89 -7.77 -16.73
C PHE A 207 14.82 -6.27 -16.95
N PRO A 208 13.61 -5.73 -17.23
CA PRO A 208 13.43 -4.30 -17.39
C PRO A 208 13.65 -3.57 -16.06
N LEU A 209 14.23 -2.38 -16.14
CA LEU A 209 14.53 -1.55 -14.98
C LEU A 209 13.31 -0.79 -14.46
N ARG A 210 12.39 -0.39 -15.34
CA ARG A 210 11.32 0.57 -15.00
C ARG A 210 9.99 0.21 -15.64
N GLY A 211 8.91 0.67 -14.99
CA GLY A 211 7.56 0.60 -15.52
C GLY A 211 6.89 -0.76 -15.37
N LEU A 212 5.59 -0.79 -15.62
CA LEU A 212 4.78 -1.99 -15.57
C LEU A 212 4.76 -2.74 -16.89
N THR A 213 5.04 -2.05 -17.98
CA THR A 213 5.04 -2.56 -19.36
C THR A 213 6.05 -1.77 -20.20
N SER A 214 6.47 -2.36 -21.32
CA SER A 214 7.37 -1.70 -22.29
C SER A 214 6.67 -0.57 -23.04
N ASP A 215 7.43 0.42 -23.54
CA ASP A 215 6.91 1.57 -24.29
C ASP A 215 6.13 1.16 -25.56
N ASN A 216 6.52 0.07 -26.19
CA ASN A 216 5.89 -0.47 -27.40
C ASN A 216 4.75 -1.46 -27.10
N TRP A 217 4.27 -1.57 -25.86
CA TRP A 217 3.27 -2.53 -25.43
C TRP A 217 1.97 -2.48 -26.25
N ALA A 218 1.54 -1.27 -26.66
CA ALA A 218 0.34 -1.09 -27.45
C ALA A 218 0.42 -1.75 -28.86
N THR A 219 1.61 -1.91 -29.41
CA THR A 219 1.87 -2.52 -30.72
C THR A 219 2.15 -4.02 -30.66
N MET A 220 2.31 -4.57 -29.46
CA MET A 220 2.60 -5.99 -29.25
C MET A 220 1.35 -6.85 -29.49
N SER A 221 1.58 -8.11 -29.89
CA SER A 221 0.54 -9.15 -29.95
C SER A 221 0.06 -9.48 -28.53
N TRP A 222 -1.14 -10.05 -28.40
CA TRP A 222 -1.74 -10.38 -27.11
C TRP A 222 -0.85 -11.23 -26.19
N TRP A 223 -0.19 -12.26 -26.74
CA TRP A 223 0.76 -13.10 -25.98
C TRP A 223 1.99 -12.33 -25.52
N GLN A 224 2.54 -11.48 -26.36
CA GLN A 224 3.70 -10.64 -26.03
C GLN A 224 3.34 -9.65 -24.91
N ARG A 225 2.13 -9.08 -24.93
CA ARG A 225 1.66 -8.20 -23.83
C ARG A 225 1.61 -8.89 -22.48
N ILE A 226 1.13 -10.15 -22.44
CA ILE A 226 1.09 -10.93 -21.19
C ILE A 226 2.51 -11.24 -20.71
N LEU A 227 3.39 -11.69 -21.61
CA LEU A 227 4.78 -12.00 -21.27
C LEU A 227 5.52 -10.75 -20.78
N ASP A 228 5.39 -9.63 -21.49
CA ASP A 228 5.99 -8.35 -21.14
C ASP A 228 5.54 -7.87 -19.75
N TYR A 229 4.25 -7.94 -19.48
CA TYR A 229 3.69 -7.60 -18.18
C TYR A 229 4.29 -8.42 -17.03
N PHE A 230 4.34 -9.75 -17.16
CA PHE A 230 4.93 -10.60 -16.13
C PHE A 230 6.44 -10.42 -16.03
N TRP A 231 7.10 -10.09 -17.13
CA TRP A 231 8.52 -9.79 -17.18
C TRP A 231 8.87 -8.57 -16.33
N HIS A 232 8.09 -7.50 -16.44
CA HIS A 232 8.22 -6.28 -15.63
C HIS A 232 7.88 -6.51 -14.16
N LEU A 233 6.92 -7.37 -13.86
CA LEU A 233 6.50 -7.67 -12.49
C LEU A 233 7.46 -8.59 -11.73
N THR A 234 8.32 -9.34 -12.42
CA THR A 234 9.12 -10.40 -11.80
C THR A 234 9.98 -9.89 -10.64
N LEU A 235 10.83 -8.89 -10.87
CA LEU A 235 11.73 -8.38 -9.84
C LEU A 235 10.99 -7.66 -8.70
N PRO A 236 10.03 -6.76 -8.96
CA PRO A 236 9.24 -6.13 -7.90
C PRO A 236 8.54 -7.15 -7.01
N ILE A 237 7.91 -8.16 -7.59
CA ILE A 237 7.17 -9.18 -6.82
C ILE A 237 8.13 -10.04 -5.99
N ILE A 238 9.26 -10.46 -6.51
CA ILE A 238 10.26 -11.23 -5.75
C ILE A 238 10.72 -10.43 -4.53
N ALA A 239 11.03 -9.14 -4.72
CA ALA A 239 11.45 -8.27 -3.62
C ALA A 239 10.38 -8.10 -2.54
N MET A 240 9.11 -7.92 -2.94
CA MET A 240 7.99 -7.76 -2.01
C MET A 240 7.61 -9.06 -1.30
N MET A 241 7.66 -10.17 -2.04
CA MET A 241 7.14 -11.45 -1.58
C MET A 241 7.98 -12.06 -0.45
N LEU A 242 9.27 -11.78 -0.37
CA LEU A 242 10.20 -12.55 0.46
C LEU A 242 9.85 -12.51 1.96
N SER A 243 9.50 -11.35 2.49
CA SER A 243 9.09 -11.20 3.90
C SER A 243 7.73 -11.87 4.18
N ALA A 244 6.76 -11.65 3.31
CA ALA A 244 5.43 -12.24 3.42
C ALA A 244 5.47 -13.77 3.27
N PHE A 245 6.31 -14.27 2.38
CA PHE A 245 6.56 -15.69 2.15
C PHE A 245 7.07 -16.40 3.41
N ALA A 246 8.02 -15.80 4.10
CA ALA A 246 8.57 -16.36 5.33
C ALA A 246 7.50 -16.50 6.41
N THR A 247 6.79 -15.40 6.68
CA THR A 247 5.72 -15.37 7.69
C THR A 247 4.63 -16.38 7.37
N MET A 248 4.18 -16.45 6.12
CA MET A 248 3.10 -17.32 5.69
C MET A 248 3.50 -18.79 5.71
N THR A 249 4.73 -19.11 5.32
CA THR A 249 5.25 -20.49 5.36
C THR A 249 5.34 -21.00 6.80
N LEU A 250 5.86 -20.19 7.72
CA LEU A 250 5.96 -20.55 9.14
C LEU A 250 4.59 -20.63 9.81
N LEU A 251 3.68 -19.73 9.51
CA LEU A 251 2.30 -19.76 9.99
C LEU A 251 1.61 -21.06 9.54
N THR A 252 1.72 -21.38 8.25
CA THR A 252 1.15 -22.65 7.72
C THR A 252 1.79 -23.86 8.38
N LYS A 253 3.13 -23.89 8.49
CA LYS A 253 3.81 -25.00 9.17
C LYS A 253 3.29 -25.19 10.58
N ASN A 254 3.25 -24.14 11.39
CA ASN A 254 2.85 -24.23 12.79
C ASN A 254 1.39 -24.64 12.94
N SER A 255 0.48 -24.09 12.15
CA SER A 255 -0.92 -24.45 12.15
C SER A 255 -1.14 -25.95 11.84
N PHE A 256 -0.42 -26.46 10.85
CA PHE A 256 -0.49 -27.89 10.52
C PHE A 256 0.15 -28.77 11.60
N LEU A 257 1.25 -28.35 12.21
CA LEU A 257 1.88 -29.09 13.33
C LEU A 257 0.95 -29.21 14.53
N ASP A 258 0.25 -28.15 14.88
CA ASP A 258 -0.69 -28.12 15.99
C ASP A 258 -1.87 -29.08 15.73
N GLU A 259 -2.38 -29.10 14.49
CA GLU A 259 -3.47 -29.99 14.12
C GLU A 259 -3.04 -31.45 14.01
N ILE A 260 -1.83 -31.77 13.52
CA ILE A 260 -1.30 -33.12 13.38
C ILE A 260 -1.23 -33.86 14.74
N LYS A 261 -1.02 -33.13 15.84
CA LYS A 261 -0.88 -33.67 17.19
C LYS A 261 -2.22 -33.95 17.90
N LYS A 262 -3.36 -33.54 17.33
CA LYS A 262 -4.67 -33.68 17.97
C LYS A 262 -5.21 -35.10 17.95
N GLN A 263 -6.03 -35.43 18.95
CA GLN A 263 -6.58 -36.79 19.16
C GLN A 263 -7.40 -37.33 17.98
N TYR A 264 -8.15 -36.48 17.30
CA TYR A 264 -8.96 -36.91 16.15
C TYR A 264 -8.09 -37.45 15.00
N VAL A 265 -6.85 -37.02 14.89
CA VAL A 265 -5.88 -37.50 13.90
C VAL A 265 -5.47 -38.93 14.23
N LEU A 266 -5.24 -39.26 15.52
CA LEU A 266 -4.98 -40.62 15.98
C LEU A 266 -6.18 -41.52 15.72
N THR A 267 -7.40 -41.03 15.99
CA THR A 267 -8.63 -41.77 15.71
C THR A 267 -8.80 -42.08 14.22
N ALA A 268 -8.52 -41.12 13.35
CA ALA A 268 -8.59 -41.34 11.90
C ALA A 268 -7.59 -42.41 11.43
N ARG A 269 -6.36 -42.40 11.95
CA ARG A 269 -5.34 -43.39 11.65
C ARG A 269 -5.73 -44.75 12.17
N ALA A 270 -6.28 -44.84 13.40
CA ALA A 270 -6.77 -46.10 13.99
C ALA A 270 -7.92 -46.70 13.18
N LYS A 271 -8.73 -45.89 12.50
CA LYS A 271 -9.78 -46.32 11.56
C LYS A 271 -9.24 -46.73 10.17
N GLY A 272 -7.92 -46.76 9.98
CA GLY A 272 -7.29 -47.22 8.74
C GLY A 272 -7.12 -46.13 7.66
N CYS A 273 -7.34 -44.86 7.97
CA CYS A 273 -7.06 -43.78 7.02
C CYS A 273 -5.57 -43.69 6.70
N THR A 274 -5.23 -43.62 5.41
CA THR A 274 -3.86 -43.36 4.97
C THR A 274 -3.38 -41.98 5.41
N SER A 275 -2.08 -41.78 5.47
CA SER A 275 -1.51 -40.46 5.84
C SER A 275 -2.03 -39.33 4.96
N ARG A 276 -2.23 -39.55 3.64
CA ARG A 276 -2.79 -38.58 2.71
C ARG A 276 -4.26 -38.27 2.98
N GLN A 277 -5.07 -39.33 3.26
CA GLN A 277 -6.48 -39.14 3.62
C GLN A 277 -6.62 -38.42 4.96
N THR A 278 -5.80 -38.75 5.95
CA THR A 278 -5.77 -38.04 7.23
C THR A 278 -5.39 -36.58 7.06
N LEU A 279 -4.34 -36.27 6.26
CA LEU A 279 -3.86 -34.94 6.04
C LEU A 279 -4.89 -34.06 5.32
N TYR A 280 -5.35 -34.46 4.14
CA TYR A 280 -6.24 -33.67 3.31
C TYR A 280 -7.72 -33.79 3.67
N GLY A 281 -8.15 -34.90 4.23
CA GLY A 281 -9.55 -35.16 4.64
C GLY A 281 -9.90 -34.58 6.02
N HIS A 282 -8.95 -34.57 6.95
CA HIS A 282 -9.24 -34.23 8.36
C HIS A 282 -8.44 -33.01 8.87
N ILE A 283 -7.12 -32.97 8.60
CA ILE A 283 -6.24 -31.93 9.15
C ILE A 283 -6.36 -30.64 8.36
N PHE A 284 -6.36 -30.72 7.01
CA PHE A 284 -6.25 -29.57 6.12
C PHE A 284 -7.32 -28.50 6.41
N ARG A 285 -8.57 -28.91 6.55
CA ARG A 285 -9.68 -27.98 6.78
C ARG A 285 -9.47 -27.18 8.07
N ASN A 286 -9.08 -27.81 9.15
CA ASN A 286 -8.91 -27.16 10.45
C ASN A 286 -7.64 -26.29 10.46
N ALA A 287 -6.53 -26.81 9.93
CA ALA A 287 -5.27 -26.07 9.86
C ALA A 287 -5.34 -24.83 8.96
N MET A 288 -6.12 -24.90 7.88
CA MET A 288 -6.27 -23.76 6.95
C MET A 288 -7.14 -22.61 7.48
N LEU A 289 -7.90 -22.80 8.56
CA LEU A 289 -8.75 -21.76 9.11
C LEU A 289 -7.96 -20.48 9.42
N ILE A 290 -6.83 -20.59 10.13
CA ILE A 290 -6.00 -19.43 10.48
C ILE A 290 -5.35 -18.76 9.26
N VAL A 291 -5.02 -19.57 8.24
CA VAL A 291 -4.43 -19.10 6.99
C VAL A 291 -5.45 -18.32 6.16
N ILE A 292 -6.67 -18.84 6.04
CA ILE A 292 -7.78 -18.19 5.34
C ILE A 292 -8.17 -16.92 6.06
N ALA A 293 -8.19 -16.96 7.37
CA ALA A 293 -8.43 -15.83 8.24
C ALA A 293 -7.47 -14.66 8.04
N GLY A 294 -6.21 -14.96 7.90
CA GLY A 294 -5.17 -13.96 7.69
C GLY A 294 -5.17 -13.37 6.28
N PHE A 295 -5.84 -14.02 5.30
CA PHE A 295 -5.78 -13.62 3.89
C PHE A 295 -6.17 -12.16 3.64
N PRO A 296 -7.27 -11.62 4.14
CA PRO A 296 -7.65 -10.26 3.81
C PRO A 296 -6.76 -9.21 4.45
N GLY A 297 -6.30 -9.47 5.69
CA GLY A 297 -5.30 -8.62 6.32
C GLY A 297 -4.01 -8.59 5.51
N ALA A 298 -3.53 -9.74 5.04
CA ALA A 298 -2.36 -9.86 4.19
C ALA A 298 -2.56 -9.15 2.84
N PHE A 299 -3.75 -9.29 2.24
CA PHE A 299 -4.09 -8.63 0.97
C PHE A 299 -4.11 -7.10 1.11
N VAL A 300 -4.80 -6.58 2.14
CA VAL A 300 -4.82 -5.14 2.43
C VAL A 300 -3.41 -4.62 2.69
N HIS A 301 -2.63 -5.35 3.51
CA HIS A 301 -1.25 -4.98 3.79
C HIS A 301 -0.40 -4.95 2.53
N ALA A 302 -0.51 -5.93 1.65
CA ALA A 302 0.22 -5.98 0.38
C ALA A 302 -0.13 -4.79 -0.54
N PHE A 303 -1.41 -4.37 -0.49
CA PHE A 303 -1.91 -3.26 -1.29
C PHE A 303 -1.39 -1.89 -0.83
N PHE A 304 -1.22 -1.68 0.48
CA PHE A 304 -0.98 -0.35 1.05
C PHE A 304 0.39 -0.14 1.67
N SER A 305 1.01 -1.17 2.22
CA SER A 305 2.17 -0.98 3.11
C SER A 305 3.53 -1.33 2.48
N GLY A 306 3.54 -2.08 1.40
CA GLY A 306 4.78 -2.58 0.80
C GLY A 306 5.22 -1.89 -0.47
N SER A 307 4.36 -1.06 -1.08
CA SER A 307 4.58 -0.64 -2.47
C SER A 307 5.40 0.64 -2.62
N LEU A 308 5.36 1.59 -1.68
CA LEU A 308 6.00 2.90 -1.86
C LEU A 308 7.49 2.82 -2.26
N LEU A 309 8.29 2.11 -1.47
CA LEU A 309 9.73 1.98 -1.77
C LEU A 309 9.96 1.18 -3.05
N ILE A 310 9.19 0.12 -3.25
CA ILE A 310 9.25 -0.70 -4.47
C ILE A 310 8.79 0.10 -5.67
N GLU A 311 7.66 0.83 -5.56
CA GLU A 311 7.18 1.73 -6.63
C GLU A 311 8.24 2.78 -6.99
N THR A 312 8.91 3.36 -6.00
CA THR A 312 10.00 4.33 -6.23
C THR A 312 11.21 3.70 -6.89
N ILE A 313 11.68 2.54 -6.38
CA ILE A 313 12.89 1.87 -6.85
C ILE A 313 12.73 1.38 -8.30
N PHE A 314 11.59 0.78 -8.64
CA PHE A 314 11.29 0.28 -9.99
C PHE A 314 10.58 1.33 -10.87
N SER A 315 10.46 2.58 -10.41
CA SER A 315 9.76 3.65 -11.12
C SER A 315 8.34 3.24 -11.55
N LEU A 316 7.64 2.53 -10.67
CA LEU A 316 6.26 2.13 -10.84
C LEU A 316 5.35 3.24 -10.31
N ASP A 317 4.49 3.74 -11.16
CA ASP A 317 3.64 4.90 -10.84
C ASP A 317 2.32 4.43 -10.23
N GLY A 318 2.39 3.98 -8.97
CA GLY A 318 1.27 3.43 -8.22
C GLY A 318 0.63 4.43 -7.22
N LEU A 319 -0.40 3.94 -6.51
CA LEU A 319 -1.13 4.74 -5.51
C LEU A 319 -0.30 5.04 -4.26
N GLY A 320 0.64 4.18 -3.90
CA GLY A 320 1.53 4.41 -2.76
C GLY A 320 2.44 5.62 -3.01
N LEU A 321 3.05 5.67 -4.19
CA LEU A 321 3.88 6.79 -4.63
C LEU A 321 3.04 8.07 -4.78
N LEU A 322 1.86 7.98 -5.41
CA LEU A 322 0.95 9.12 -5.53
C LEU A 322 0.58 9.71 -4.16
N GLY A 323 0.21 8.88 -3.20
CA GLY A 323 -0.14 9.33 -1.85
C GLY A 323 1.03 10.02 -1.15
N PHE A 324 2.21 9.43 -1.21
CA PHE A 324 3.43 9.98 -0.61
C PHE A 324 3.84 11.33 -1.24
N GLU A 325 3.91 11.41 -2.56
CA GLU A 325 4.20 12.66 -3.28
C GLU A 325 3.18 13.75 -2.95
N SER A 326 1.90 13.37 -2.84
CA SER A 326 0.83 14.31 -2.53
C SER A 326 0.96 14.86 -1.11
N VAL A 327 1.40 14.06 -0.13
CA VAL A 327 1.71 14.53 1.22
C VAL A 327 2.89 15.51 1.19
N LEU A 328 3.98 15.17 0.50
CA LEU A 328 5.14 16.06 0.37
C LEU A 328 4.78 17.36 -0.35
N ASN A 329 3.93 17.25 -1.37
CA ASN A 329 3.47 18.39 -2.16
C ASN A 329 2.33 19.16 -1.50
N ARG A 330 1.77 18.66 -0.37
CA ARG A 330 0.62 19.28 0.30
C ARG A 330 -0.61 19.39 -0.61
N ASP A 331 -0.78 18.41 -1.48
CA ASP A 331 -1.93 18.27 -2.37
C ASP A 331 -3.09 17.59 -1.60
N TYR A 332 -3.73 18.37 -0.75
CA TYR A 332 -4.73 17.85 0.19
C TYR A 332 -5.91 17.12 -0.45
N PRO A 333 -6.46 17.55 -1.59
CA PRO A 333 -7.51 16.77 -2.26
C PRO A 333 -7.06 15.35 -2.57
N VAL A 334 -5.84 15.17 -3.08
CA VAL A 334 -5.29 13.84 -3.38
C VAL A 334 -4.99 13.06 -2.11
N VAL A 335 -4.41 13.69 -1.07
CA VAL A 335 -4.12 13.06 0.23
C VAL A 335 -5.41 12.51 0.86
N PHE A 336 -6.45 13.33 0.97
CA PHE A 336 -7.72 12.89 1.58
C PHE A 336 -8.39 11.81 0.74
N ALA A 337 -8.40 11.95 -0.58
CA ALA A 337 -9.00 10.97 -1.48
C ALA A 337 -8.29 9.62 -1.40
N THR A 338 -6.95 9.59 -1.39
CA THR A 338 -6.19 8.35 -1.27
C THR A 338 -6.44 7.68 0.08
N LEU A 339 -6.44 8.43 1.18
CA LEU A 339 -6.77 7.90 2.52
C LEU A 339 -8.19 7.33 2.58
N TYR A 340 -9.18 8.06 2.02
CA TYR A 340 -10.57 7.62 1.98
C TYR A 340 -10.74 6.34 1.16
N ILE A 341 -10.17 6.29 -0.05
CA ILE A 341 -10.25 5.13 -0.93
C ILE A 341 -9.57 3.92 -0.30
N PHE A 342 -8.40 4.12 0.32
CA PHE A 342 -7.68 3.07 1.01
C PHE A 342 -8.48 2.52 2.20
N ALA A 343 -9.05 3.40 3.01
CA ALA A 343 -9.90 2.99 4.12
C ALA A 343 -11.14 2.23 3.62
N LEU A 344 -11.79 2.71 2.56
CA LEU A 344 -12.96 2.08 1.98
C LEU A 344 -12.63 0.67 1.45
N ILE A 345 -11.55 0.53 0.67
CA ILE A 345 -11.10 -0.78 0.17
C ILE A 345 -10.79 -1.71 1.34
N GLY A 346 -10.06 -1.22 2.36
CA GLY A 346 -9.75 -2.00 3.56
C GLY A 346 -11.00 -2.51 4.28
N LEU A 347 -12.00 -1.65 4.46
CA LEU A 347 -13.27 -2.02 5.10
C LEU A 347 -14.06 -3.06 4.27
N VAL A 348 -14.11 -2.87 2.94
CA VAL A 348 -14.78 -3.82 2.03
C VAL A 348 -14.07 -5.18 2.05
N VAL A 349 -12.74 -5.20 1.97
CA VAL A 349 -11.97 -6.45 2.01
C VAL A 349 -12.13 -7.16 3.36
N ASN A 350 -12.16 -6.41 4.47
CA ASN A 350 -12.45 -7.00 5.79
C ASN A 350 -13.86 -7.61 5.85
N LEU A 351 -14.87 -6.95 5.27
CA LEU A 351 -16.21 -7.54 5.18
C LEU A 351 -16.23 -8.82 4.35
N ILE A 352 -15.54 -8.83 3.21
CA ILE A 352 -15.39 -10.04 2.38
C ILE A 352 -14.72 -11.16 3.17
N SER A 353 -13.71 -10.81 3.99
CA SER A 353 -13.06 -11.75 4.89
C SER A 353 -14.02 -12.42 5.85
N ASP A 354 -14.79 -11.62 6.55
CA ASP A 354 -15.75 -12.16 7.54
C ASP A 354 -16.76 -13.10 6.86
N LEU A 355 -17.17 -12.78 5.63
CA LEU A 355 -18.04 -13.66 4.82
C LEU A 355 -17.33 -14.96 4.42
N CYS A 356 -16.07 -14.88 3.99
CA CYS A 356 -15.27 -16.05 3.68
C CYS A 356 -15.07 -16.96 4.91
N TYR A 357 -14.87 -16.37 6.09
CA TYR A 357 -14.77 -17.10 7.34
C TYR A 357 -16.01 -17.95 7.60
N THR A 358 -17.18 -17.34 7.55
CA THR A 358 -18.45 -18.04 7.79
C THR A 358 -18.70 -19.15 6.77
N TRP A 359 -18.27 -18.92 5.52
CA TRP A 359 -18.39 -19.92 4.46
C TRP A 359 -17.48 -21.14 4.69
N VAL A 360 -16.26 -20.90 5.19
CA VAL A 360 -15.26 -21.97 5.45
C VAL A 360 -15.56 -22.73 6.74
N ASP A 361 -15.96 -22.02 7.80
CA ASP A 361 -16.38 -22.63 9.07
C ASP A 361 -17.77 -22.16 9.50
N PRO A 362 -18.81 -22.93 9.17
CA PRO A 362 -20.20 -22.63 9.56
C PRO A 362 -20.43 -22.61 11.09
N ARG A 363 -19.45 -23.04 11.91
CA ARG A 363 -19.56 -23.03 13.38
C ARG A 363 -19.30 -21.62 13.94
N ILE A 364 -18.72 -20.72 13.13
CA ILE A 364 -18.50 -19.34 13.51
C ILE A 364 -19.82 -18.60 13.28
N ASP A 365 -20.61 -18.46 14.35
CA ASP A 365 -21.82 -17.65 14.36
C ASP A 365 -21.47 -16.27 14.92
N PHE A 366 -21.50 -15.25 14.04
CA PHE A 366 -21.29 -13.86 14.44
C PHE A 366 -22.54 -13.20 15.05
N GLU A 367 -23.70 -13.91 15.00
CA GLU A 367 -24.97 -13.38 15.54
C GLU A 367 -25.12 -13.67 17.03
N THR A 368 -24.47 -14.70 17.57
CA THR A 368 -24.61 -15.13 18.98
C THR A 368 -23.62 -14.49 19.95
N ARG A 369 -22.72 -13.62 19.51
CA ARG A 369 -21.88 -12.83 20.43
C ARG A 369 -22.60 -11.53 20.84
N GLU A 370 -23.72 -11.65 21.52
CA GLU A 370 -24.20 -10.63 22.45
C GLU A 370 -23.47 -10.83 23.79
N VAL A 371 -22.58 -9.90 24.09
CA VAL A 371 -22.15 -9.62 25.47
C VAL A 371 -22.38 -8.14 25.71
#